data_62216e2b49fec7c5b97fb4f7b298bff6
#
_entry.id   62216e2b49fec7c5b97fb4f7b298bff6
#
_cell.length_a   1.000
_cell.length_b   1.000
_cell.length_c   1.000
_cell.angle_alpha   90.00
_cell.angle_beta   90.00
_cell.angle_gamma   90.00
#
_symmetry.space_group_name_H-M   'P 1'
#
loop_
_entity.id
_entity.type
_entity.pdbx_description
1 polymer ?
#
loop_
_entity_poly.entity_id
_entity_poly.type
_entity_poly.pdbx_seq_one_letter_code
_entity_poly.pdbx_strand_id
1 'polypeptide(L)'
;AAYTNLLTTVTPARFKVGQMIGATGLISGIALAMYKRVDPDKRDKYRSMFLSTVLAVFLTGVTEPLEFMFMFCALPLYLVYAVLQGCAFAMAGIIHLRLHSFGNLEFITRIPMSVKAGLTGDLINFVICVVAFFVIGYVVAYFMIGKFHFATPGRLGNYTDDGAEEEENNSTGKGGSPKKDSQAER
;
A
#
# COMPACT_ATOMS: atom_id res chain seq x y z
N ALA A 1 -28.58 25.47 -9.15
CA ALA A 1 -29.64 24.89 -8.30
C ALA A 1 -29.80 23.38 -8.51
N ALA A 2 -30.02 22.87 -9.75
CA ALA A 2 -30.20 21.42 -10.01
C ALA A 2 -28.99 20.56 -9.62
N TYR A 3 -27.77 21.01 -9.94
CA TYR A 3 -26.52 20.31 -9.61
C TYR A 3 -26.29 20.22 -8.09
N THR A 4 -26.60 21.29 -7.37
CA THR A 4 -26.45 21.34 -5.92
C THR A 4 -27.48 20.42 -5.22
N ASN A 5 -28.69 20.32 -5.72
CA ASN A 5 -29.70 19.37 -5.23
C ASN A 5 -29.32 17.91 -5.52
N LEU A 6 -28.71 17.64 -6.67
CA LEU A 6 -28.22 16.31 -7.02
C LEU A 6 -27.10 15.85 -6.08
N LEU A 7 -26.19 16.74 -5.70
CA LEU A 7 -25.12 16.46 -4.74
C LEU A 7 -25.60 16.22 -3.31
N THR A 8 -26.75 16.79 -2.93
CA THR A 8 -27.34 16.61 -1.60
C THR A 8 -28.27 15.41 -1.50
N THR A 9 -28.90 15.01 -2.60
CA THR A 9 -29.89 13.91 -2.63
C THR A 9 -29.30 12.57 -3.12
N VAL A 10 -28.29 12.62 -3.99
CA VAL A 10 -27.65 11.41 -4.53
C VAL A 10 -26.16 11.49 -4.25
N THR A 11 -25.59 10.44 -3.65
CA THR A 11 -24.15 10.31 -3.41
C THR A 11 -23.55 9.26 -4.36
N PRO A 12 -23.32 9.60 -5.65
CA PRO A 12 -22.90 8.63 -6.66
C PRO A 12 -21.51 8.02 -6.39
N ALA A 13 -20.66 8.71 -5.63
CA ALA A 13 -19.33 8.25 -5.28
C ALA A 13 -19.20 7.72 -3.83
N ARG A 14 -20.30 7.38 -3.19
CA ARG A 14 -20.37 6.98 -1.78
C ARG A 14 -19.39 5.87 -1.40
N PHE A 15 -19.33 4.83 -2.22
CA PHE A 15 -18.43 3.70 -1.98
C PHE A 15 -16.97 4.01 -2.32
N LYS A 16 -16.70 4.99 -3.17
CA LYS A 16 -15.34 5.39 -3.53
C LYS A 16 -14.55 5.94 -2.34
N VAL A 17 -15.23 6.61 -1.43
CA VAL A 17 -14.62 7.08 -0.17
C VAL A 17 -14.12 5.90 0.68
N GLY A 18 -14.84 4.78 0.70
CA GLY A 18 -14.39 3.55 1.37
C GLY A 18 -13.08 3.01 0.78
N GLN A 19 -12.94 3.07 -0.55
CA GLN A 19 -11.67 2.72 -1.20
C GLN A 19 -10.54 3.66 -0.78
N MET A 20 -10.79 4.96 -0.70
CA MET A 20 -9.79 5.94 -0.25
C MET A 20 -9.36 5.71 1.20
N ILE A 21 -10.31 5.39 2.11
CA ILE A 21 -10.00 5.02 3.49
C ILE A 21 -9.09 3.80 3.53
N GLY A 22 -9.39 2.78 2.73
CA GLY A 22 -8.57 1.58 2.62
C GLY A 22 -7.17 1.85 2.06
N ALA A 23 -7.09 2.56 0.94
CA ALA A 23 -5.82 2.89 0.29
C ALA A 23 -4.94 3.81 1.14
N THR A 24 -5.52 4.79 1.81
CA THR A 24 -4.76 5.76 2.61
C THR A 24 -4.46 5.23 4.01
N GLY A 25 -5.46 4.63 4.67
CA GLY A 25 -5.36 4.15 6.04
C GLY A 25 -4.93 2.69 6.12
N LEU A 26 -5.84 1.77 5.81
CA LEU A 26 -5.67 0.34 6.08
C LEU A 26 -4.40 -0.26 5.48
N ILE A 27 -4.19 -0.08 4.17
CA ILE A 27 -3.05 -0.70 3.49
C ILE A 27 -1.72 -0.05 3.86
N SER A 28 -1.70 1.27 4.13
CA SER A 28 -0.52 1.96 4.64
C SER A 28 -0.14 1.48 6.04
N GLY A 29 -1.13 1.19 6.89
CA GLY A 29 -0.91 0.56 8.21
C GLY A 29 -0.30 -0.84 8.09
N ILE A 30 -0.81 -1.67 7.17
CA ILE A 30 -0.27 -3.00 6.88
C ILE A 30 1.18 -2.90 6.37
N ALA A 31 1.46 -1.99 5.45
CA ALA A 31 2.81 -1.76 4.92
C ALA A 31 3.81 -1.35 6.02
N LEU A 32 3.39 -0.47 6.93
CA LEU A 32 4.21 -0.11 8.09
C LEU A 32 4.47 -1.31 9.00
N ALA A 33 3.47 -2.16 9.22
CA ALA A 33 3.62 -3.39 10.01
C ALA A 33 4.60 -4.37 9.36
N MET A 34 4.51 -4.56 8.04
CA MET A 34 5.47 -5.37 7.27
C MET A 34 6.89 -4.81 7.41
N TYR A 35 7.06 -3.51 7.18
CA TYR A 35 8.37 -2.85 7.33
C TYR A 35 8.96 -3.00 8.74
N LYS A 36 8.16 -2.86 9.78
CA LYS A 36 8.60 -3.06 11.19
C LYS A 36 9.00 -4.50 11.49
N ARG A 37 8.51 -5.46 10.72
CA ARG A 37 8.81 -6.89 10.83
C ARG A 37 9.91 -7.36 9.88
N VAL A 38 10.48 -6.49 9.05
CA VAL A 38 11.68 -6.76 8.24
C VAL A 38 12.84 -7.09 9.18
N ASP A 39 13.68 -8.04 8.78
CA ASP A 39 14.86 -8.44 9.54
C ASP A 39 15.80 -7.24 9.74
N PRO A 40 16.39 -7.05 10.94
CA PRO A 40 17.10 -5.82 11.30
C PRO A 40 18.27 -5.46 10.38
N ASP A 41 18.97 -6.46 9.87
CA ASP A 41 20.11 -6.35 8.95
C ASP A 41 19.70 -5.95 7.53
N LYS A 42 18.45 -6.21 7.14
CA LYS A 42 17.90 -5.89 5.81
C LYS A 42 17.02 -4.62 5.80
N ARG A 43 16.74 -4.05 6.96
CA ARG A 43 15.75 -2.95 7.12
C ARG A 43 16.10 -1.72 6.28
N ASP A 44 17.36 -1.33 6.21
CA ASP A 44 17.79 -0.14 5.46
C ASP A 44 17.62 -0.34 3.95
N LYS A 45 17.89 -1.54 3.44
CA LYS A 45 17.68 -1.89 2.03
C LYS A 45 16.21 -1.81 1.64
N TYR A 46 15.31 -2.39 2.45
CA TYR A 46 13.88 -2.41 2.17
C TYR A 46 13.15 -1.09 2.48
N ARG A 47 13.81 -0.15 3.19
CA ARG A 47 13.21 1.15 3.55
C ARG A 47 12.76 1.95 2.34
N SER A 48 13.59 2.07 1.34
CA SER A 48 13.28 2.85 0.14
C SER A 48 12.15 2.21 -0.67
N MET A 49 12.14 0.89 -0.80
CA MET A 49 11.10 0.13 -1.48
C MET A 49 9.72 0.35 -0.80
N PHE A 50 9.62 0.12 0.51
CA PHE A 50 8.36 0.34 1.23
C PHE A 50 7.91 1.80 1.17
N LEU A 51 8.84 2.76 1.35
CA LEU A 51 8.51 4.18 1.34
C LEU A 51 8.01 4.63 -0.03
N SER A 52 8.68 4.25 -1.12
CA SER A 52 8.27 4.62 -2.48
C SER A 52 6.92 3.98 -2.85
N THR A 53 6.71 2.72 -2.48
CA THR A 53 5.46 2.03 -2.76
C THR A 53 4.29 2.61 -1.96
N VAL A 54 4.47 2.87 -0.65
CA VAL A 54 3.46 3.54 0.18
C VAL A 54 3.14 4.93 -0.36
N LEU A 55 4.16 5.70 -0.75
CA LEU A 55 3.96 7.03 -1.32
C LEU A 55 3.18 6.97 -2.64
N ALA A 56 3.51 6.02 -3.51
CA ALA A 56 2.77 5.81 -4.77
C ALA A 56 1.31 5.48 -4.51
N VAL A 57 1.02 4.52 -3.62
CA VAL A 57 -0.35 4.15 -3.22
C VAL A 57 -1.09 5.33 -2.59
N PHE A 58 -0.41 6.08 -1.72
CA PHE A 58 -1.00 7.26 -1.06
C PHE A 58 -1.37 8.34 -2.07
N LEU A 59 -0.51 8.63 -3.03
CA LEU A 59 -0.77 9.68 -4.03
C LEU A 59 -1.83 9.27 -5.06
N THR A 60 -1.71 8.07 -5.61
CA THR A 60 -2.58 7.60 -6.70
C THR A 60 -3.89 7.00 -6.21
N GLY A 61 -3.90 6.41 -5.01
CA GLY A 61 -5.00 5.59 -4.50
C GLY A 61 -5.07 4.19 -5.11
N VAL A 62 -4.04 3.79 -5.88
CA VAL A 62 -3.88 2.47 -6.49
C VAL A 62 -3.19 1.54 -5.49
N THR A 63 -3.88 0.52 -5.02
CA THR A 63 -3.44 -0.33 -3.89
C THR A 63 -2.70 -1.58 -4.33
N GLU A 64 -2.82 -1.98 -5.59
CA GLU A 64 -2.30 -3.21 -6.15
C GLU A 64 -0.80 -3.45 -5.88
N PRO A 65 0.10 -2.45 -5.97
CA PRO A 65 1.51 -2.69 -5.72
C PRO A 65 1.80 -3.22 -4.31
N LEU A 66 1.07 -2.73 -3.30
CA LEU A 66 1.18 -3.24 -1.93
C LEU A 66 0.40 -4.53 -1.74
N GLU A 67 -0.79 -4.66 -2.32
CA GLU A 67 -1.60 -5.87 -2.23
C GLU A 67 -0.85 -7.09 -2.75
N PHE A 68 -0.21 -6.99 -3.90
CA PHE A 68 0.58 -8.09 -4.46
C PHE A 68 1.75 -8.48 -3.57
N MET A 69 2.40 -7.53 -2.89
CA MET A 69 3.50 -7.84 -1.97
C MET A 69 3.12 -8.84 -0.89
N PHE A 70 1.92 -8.72 -0.30
CA PHE A 70 1.53 -9.62 0.78
C PHE A 70 0.52 -10.70 0.35
N MET A 71 -0.18 -10.52 -0.76
CA MET A 71 -1.07 -11.54 -1.30
C MET A 71 -0.31 -12.84 -1.61
N PHE A 72 0.84 -12.75 -2.26
CA PHE A 72 1.65 -13.93 -2.60
C PHE A 72 2.43 -14.50 -1.41
N CYS A 73 2.81 -13.66 -0.45
CA CYS A 73 3.61 -14.09 0.70
C CYS A 73 2.78 -14.51 1.92
N ALA A 74 1.57 -13.96 2.06
CA ALA A 74 0.74 -14.10 3.25
C ALA A 74 -0.76 -14.07 2.89
N LEU A 75 -1.24 -15.06 2.16
CA LEU A 75 -2.64 -15.16 1.74
C LEU A 75 -3.65 -14.98 2.89
N PRO A 76 -3.44 -15.55 4.11
CA PRO A 76 -4.37 -15.31 5.22
C PRO A 76 -4.43 -13.84 5.64
N LEU A 77 -3.31 -13.10 5.55
CA LEU A 77 -3.29 -11.65 5.81
C LEU A 77 -4.09 -10.90 4.76
N TYR A 78 -4.00 -11.33 3.49
CA TYR A 78 -4.80 -10.75 2.40
C TYR A 78 -6.30 -10.97 2.62
N LEU A 79 -6.73 -12.15 3.05
CA LEU A 79 -8.14 -12.42 3.35
C LEU A 79 -8.68 -11.53 4.47
N VAL A 80 -7.90 -11.34 5.53
CA VAL A 80 -8.27 -10.43 6.62
C VAL A 80 -8.31 -8.97 6.14
N TYR A 81 -7.34 -8.57 5.31
CA TYR A 81 -7.36 -7.26 4.66
C TYR A 81 -8.63 -7.05 3.83
N ALA A 82 -9.04 -8.03 3.02
CA ALA A 82 -10.25 -7.94 2.20
C ALA A 82 -11.52 -7.74 3.05
N VAL A 83 -11.62 -8.44 4.19
CA VAL A 83 -12.73 -8.24 5.13
C VAL A 83 -12.71 -6.83 5.73
N LEU A 84 -11.55 -6.37 6.20
CA LEU A 84 -11.39 -5.03 6.76
C LEU A 84 -11.67 -3.93 5.71
N GLN A 85 -11.29 -4.17 4.46
CA GLN A 85 -11.61 -3.28 3.34
C GLN A 85 -13.13 -3.22 3.11
N GLY A 86 -13.83 -4.36 3.18
CA GLY A 86 -15.29 -4.41 3.16
C GLY A 86 -15.92 -3.61 4.30
N CYS A 87 -15.36 -3.67 5.51
CA CYS A 87 -15.79 -2.84 6.64
C CYS A 87 -15.57 -1.34 6.37
N ALA A 88 -14.47 -0.96 5.70
CA ALA A 88 -14.23 0.44 5.32
C ALA A 88 -15.29 0.95 4.32
N PHE A 89 -15.68 0.12 3.36
CA PHE A 89 -16.79 0.45 2.44
C PHE A 89 -18.12 0.59 3.19
N ALA A 90 -18.42 -0.33 4.10
CA ALA A 90 -19.64 -0.28 4.91
C ALA A 90 -19.68 0.97 5.79
N MET A 91 -18.56 1.32 6.43
CA MET A 91 -18.44 2.52 7.27
C MET A 91 -18.65 3.80 6.47
N ALA A 92 -18.03 3.91 5.28
CA ALA A 92 -18.25 5.06 4.38
C ALA A 92 -19.73 5.18 3.97
N GLY A 93 -20.43 4.05 3.88
CA GLY A 93 -21.87 4.01 3.66
C GLY A 93 -22.69 4.50 4.85
N ILE A 94 -22.34 4.11 6.07
CA ILE A 94 -23.06 4.46 7.30
C ILE A 94 -22.88 5.94 7.66
N ILE A 95 -21.64 6.44 7.61
CA ILE A 95 -21.31 7.83 7.99
C ILE A 95 -21.75 8.84 6.92
N HIS A 96 -22.22 8.39 5.75
CA HIS A 96 -22.65 9.26 4.65
C HIS A 96 -21.59 10.29 4.23
N LEU A 97 -20.33 9.85 4.10
CA LEU A 97 -19.24 10.70 3.65
C LEU A 97 -19.47 11.17 2.21
N ARG A 98 -19.68 12.46 2.03
CA ARG A 98 -20.03 13.10 0.74
C ARG A 98 -18.82 13.66 0.01
N LEU A 99 -17.72 12.92 0.02
CA LEU A 99 -16.48 13.34 -0.63
C LEU A 99 -16.43 12.76 -2.05
N HIS A 100 -16.31 13.62 -3.06
CA HIS A 100 -16.31 13.25 -4.47
C HIS A 100 -14.89 13.34 -5.02
N SER A 101 -14.12 12.24 -4.88
CA SER A 101 -12.76 12.19 -5.40
C SER A 101 -12.37 10.75 -5.73
N PHE A 102 -11.56 10.56 -6.77
CA PHE A 102 -11.12 9.25 -7.23
C PHE A 102 -9.76 8.81 -6.64
N GLY A 103 -8.99 9.74 -6.08
CA GLY A 103 -7.71 9.47 -5.45
C GLY A 103 -7.31 10.60 -4.51
N ASN A 104 -6.26 10.38 -3.72
CA ASN A 104 -5.83 11.33 -2.69
C ASN A 104 -5.30 12.64 -3.30
N LEU A 105 -4.62 12.58 -4.45
CA LEU A 105 -4.13 13.77 -5.14
C LEU A 105 -5.29 14.68 -5.56
N GLU A 106 -6.32 14.10 -6.17
CA GLU A 106 -7.54 14.82 -6.54
C GLU A 106 -8.27 15.33 -5.29
N PHE A 107 -8.30 14.55 -4.22
CA PHE A 107 -8.89 14.95 -2.95
C PHE A 107 -8.24 16.21 -2.39
N ILE A 108 -6.90 16.27 -2.35
CA ILE A 108 -6.16 17.44 -1.87
C ILE A 108 -6.51 18.70 -2.68
N THR A 109 -6.59 18.59 -4.00
CA THR A 109 -6.95 19.72 -4.86
C THR A 109 -8.41 20.18 -4.67
N ARG A 110 -9.28 19.28 -4.22
CA ARG A 110 -10.71 19.57 -3.98
C ARG A 110 -11.04 20.01 -2.55
N ILE A 111 -10.11 19.93 -1.61
CA ILE A 111 -10.31 20.40 -0.22
C ILE A 111 -10.88 21.82 -0.16
N PRO A 112 -10.35 22.83 -0.88
CA PRO A 112 -10.88 24.19 -0.81
C PRO A 112 -12.34 24.29 -1.28
N MET A 113 -12.72 23.44 -2.25
CA MET A 113 -14.09 23.39 -2.79
C MET A 113 -15.04 22.71 -1.79
N SER A 114 -14.60 21.65 -1.14
CA SER A 114 -15.36 20.94 -0.10
C SER A 114 -15.62 21.83 1.12
N VAL A 115 -14.63 22.62 1.54
CA VAL A 115 -14.77 23.60 2.64
C VAL A 115 -15.78 24.69 2.28
N LYS A 116 -15.72 25.23 1.06
CA LYS A 116 -16.69 26.23 0.57
C LYS A 116 -18.12 25.64 0.46
N ALA A 117 -18.24 24.34 0.22
CA ALA A 117 -19.53 23.65 0.18
C ALA A 117 -20.09 23.26 1.57
N GLY A 118 -19.39 23.61 2.67
CA GLY A 118 -19.82 23.31 4.02
C GLY A 118 -19.61 21.86 4.46
N LEU A 119 -18.78 21.07 3.73
CA LEU A 119 -18.49 19.65 4.00
C LEU A 119 -17.31 19.44 4.96
N THR A 120 -17.00 20.43 5.81
CA THR A 120 -15.89 20.35 6.76
C THR A 120 -16.07 19.21 7.77
N GLY A 121 -17.30 18.93 8.18
CA GLY A 121 -17.62 17.79 9.06
C GLY A 121 -17.30 16.44 8.41
N ASP A 122 -17.64 16.28 7.13
CA ASP A 122 -17.34 15.04 6.38
C ASP A 122 -15.83 14.86 6.18
N LEU A 123 -15.10 15.96 6.01
CA LEU A 123 -13.63 15.95 5.91
C LEU A 123 -12.98 15.46 7.22
N ILE A 124 -13.44 15.97 8.36
CA ILE A 124 -12.95 15.55 9.68
C ILE A 124 -13.27 14.07 9.92
N ASN A 125 -14.50 13.65 9.65
CA ASN A 125 -14.90 12.25 9.78
C ASN A 125 -14.07 11.33 8.87
N PHE A 126 -13.76 11.76 7.65
CA PHE A 126 -12.87 11.01 6.75
C PHE A 126 -11.49 10.82 7.37
N VAL A 127 -10.87 11.88 7.90
CA VAL A 127 -9.54 11.79 8.53
C VAL A 127 -9.57 10.87 9.74
N ILE A 128 -10.60 10.96 10.58
CA ILE A 128 -10.79 10.05 11.72
C ILE A 128 -10.88 8.59 11.26
N CYS A 129 -11.67 8.30 10.22
CA CYS A 129 -11.78 6.96 9.66
C CYS A 129 -10.44 6.46 9.12
N VAL A 130 -9.69 7.29 8.39
CA VAL A 130 -8.37 6.94 7.86
C VAL A 130 -7.41 6.57 9.00
N VAL A 131 -7.34 7.37 10.05
CA VAL A 131 -6.48 7.10 11.22
C VAL A 131 -6.92 5.82 11.94
N ALA A 132 -8.22 5.62 12.14
CA ALA A 132 -8.75 4.41 12.77
C ALA A 132 -8.38 3.15 11.97
N PHE A 133 -8.61 3.15 10.66
CA PHE A 133 -8.27 2.02 9.80
C PHE A 133 -6.76 1.81 9.64
N PHE A 134 -5.95 2.88 9.71
CA PHE A 134 -4.50 2.77 9.76
C PHE A 134 -4.03 2.01 11.01
N VAL A 135 -4.55 2.39 12.18
CA VAL A 135 -4.22 1.70 13.44
C VAL A 135 -4.69 0.25 13.43
N ILE A 136 -5.92 -0.01 12.98
CA ILE A 136 -6.46 -1.37 12.87
C ILE A 136 -5.59 -2.21 11.92
N GLY A 137 -5.28 -1.70 10.74
CA GLY A 137 -4.44 -2.39 9.76
C GLY A 137 -3.04 -2.69 10.29
N TYR A 138 -2.44 -1.71 10.96
CA TYR A 138 -1.13 -1.89 11.60
C TYR A 138 -1.14 -2.98 12.68
N VAL A 139 -2.06 -2.89 13.63
CA VAL A 139 -2.14 -3.83 14.76
C VAL A 139 -2.43 -5.26 14.27
N VAL A 140 -3.41 -5.41 13.40
CA VAL A 140 -3.81 -6.72 12.87
C VAL A 140 -2.65 -7.35 12.07
N ALA A 141 -2.04 -6.60 11.16
CA ALA A 141 -0.93 -7.11 10.36
C ALA A 141 0.30 -7.40 11.23
N TYR A 142 0.65 -6.51 12.15
CA TYR A 142 1.78 -6.71 13.05
C TYR A 142 1.64 -7.98 13.90
N PHE A 143 0.44 -8.21 14.43
CA PHE A 143 0.14 -9.42 15.23
C PHE A 143 0.15 -10.68 14.35
N MET A 144 -0.52 -10.66 13.20
CA MET A 144 -0.59 -11.80 12.29
C MET A 144 0.78 -12.21 11.75
N ILE A 145 1.58 -11.25 11.27
CA ILE A 145 2.93 -11.52 10.75
C ILE A 145 3.80 -12.11 11.85
N GLY A 146 3.67 -11.63 13.09
CA GLY A 146 4.42 -12.14 14.23
C GLY A 146 4.00 -13.54 14.62
N LYS A 147 2.71 -13.80 14.75
CA LYS A 147 2.15 -15.06 15.24
C LYS A 147 2.27 -16.20 14.23
N PHE A 148 1.99 -15.93 12.97
CA PHE A 148 2.01 -16.94 11.91
C PHE A 148 3.34 -17.03 11.15
N HIS A 149 4.33 -16.23 11.51
CA HIS A 149 5.66 -16.23 10.91
C HIS A 149 5.65 -16.12 9.37
N PHE A 150 4.80 -15.23 8.81
CA PHE A 150 4.75 -15.03 7.38
C PHE A 150 6.08 -14.47 6.85
N ALA A 151 6.54 -15.04 5.73
CA ALA A 151 7.71 -14.58 4.99
C ALA A 151 7.35 -13.37 4.12
N THR A 152 7.04 -12.24 4.76
CA THR A 152 6.82 -10.96 4.05
C THR A 152 8.14 -10.43 3.48
N PRO A 153 8.12 -9.52 2.48
CA PRO A 153 9.35 -9.02 1.86
C PRO A 153 10.36 -8.51 2.89
N GLY A 154 11.60 -8.98 2.78
CA GLY A 154 12.69 -8.67 3.71
C GLY A 154 12.68 -9.49 5.01
N ARG A 155 11.92 -10.59 5.10
CA ARG A 155 11.79 -11.43 6.28
C ARG A 155 11.85 -12.92 5.95
N LEU A 156 12.50 -13.71 6.82
CA LEU A 156 12.55 -15.19 6.77
C LEU A 156 13.01 -15.75 5.42
N GLY A 157 14.01 -15.12 4.78
CA GLY A 157 14.56 -15.58 3.51
C GLY A 157 13.80 -15.11 2.27
N ASN A 158 12.74 -14.32 2.42
CA ASN A 158 12.08 -13.66 1.30
C ASN A 158 12.81 -12.35 0.93
N TYR A 159 13.99 -12.49 0.32
CA TYR A 159 14.88 -11.40 -0.07
C TYR A 159 14.86 -11.24 -1.59
N THR A 160 13.78 -10.68 -2.12
CA THR A 160 13.55 -10.53 -3.56
C THR A 160 14.61 -9.70 -4.29
N ASP A 161 15.27 -8.78 -3.56
CA ASP A 161 16.35 -7.96 -4.15
C ASP A 161 17.74 -8.65 -4.20
N ASP A 162 17.97 -9.65 -3.35
CA ASP A 162 19.24 -10.37 -3.37
C ASP A 162 19.35 -11.28 -4.62
N GLY A 163 18.21 -11.76 -5.14
CA GLY A 163 18.17 -12.55 -6.38
C GLY A 163 18.48 -11.73 -7.63
N ALA A 164 18.02 -10.47 -7.69
CA ALA A 164 18.29 -9.60 -8.84
C ALA A 164 19.77 -9.17 -8.92
N GLU A 165 20.42 -8.88 -7.79
CA GLU A 165 21.85 -8.55 -7.76
C GLU A 165 22.74 -9.77 -8.05
N GLU A 166 22.35 -10.98 -7.66
CA GLU A 166 23.07 -12.21 -7.99
C GLU A 166 22.94 -12.57 -9.47
N GLU A 167 21.76 -12.35 -10.10
CA GLU A 167 21.57 -12.55 -11.54
C GLU A 167 22.36 -11.49 -12.35
N GLU A 168 22.41 -10.25 -11.94
CA GLU A 168 23.18 -9.19 -12.60
C GLU A 168 24.69 -9.43 -12.47
N ASN A 169 25.18 -9.82 -11.30
CA ASN A 169 26.59 -10.20 -11.09
C ASN A 169 26.98 -11.46 -11.84
N ASN A 170 26.06 -12.43 -11.95
CA ASN A 170 26.31 -13.68 -12.68
C ASN A 170 26.24 -13.48 -14.20
N SER A 171 25.47 -12.52 -14.67
CA SER A 171 25.40 -12.15 -16.10
C SER A 171 26.61 -11.32 -16.53
N THR A 172 27.14 -10.45 -15.68
CA THR A 172 28.37 -9.68 -15.94
C THR A 172 29.65 -10.49 -15.75
N GLY A 173 29.63 -11.52 -14.89
CA GLY A 173 30.81 -12.42 -14.66
C GLY A 173 31.05 -13.44 -15.77
N LYS A 174 30.12 -13.70 -16.68
CA LYS A 174 30.28 -14.65 -17.80
C LYS A 174 30.90 -14.06 -19.08
N GLY A 175 31.30 -12.78 -19.05
CA GLY A 175 31.97 -12.09 -20.19
C GLY A 175 33.47 -12.12 -20.17
N GLY A 176 34.11 -12.94 -19.34
CA GLY A 176 35.58 -13.05 -19.25
C GLY A 176 36.16 -14.04 -20.26
N SER A 177 36.89 -13.52 -21.24
CA SER A 177 37.67 -14.09 -22.34
C SER A 177 38.15 -15.54 -22.21
N PRO A 178 38.18 -16.29 -23.31
CA PRO A 178 38.96 -17.51 -23.40
C PRO A 178 40.46 -17.16 -23.46
N LYS A 179 41.23 -17.64 -22.50
CA LYS A 179 42.70 -17.65 -22.57
C LYS A 179 43.13 -18.49 -23.78
N LYS A 180 43.77 -17.85 -24.73
CA LYS A 180 44.58 -18.51 -25.75
C LYS A 180 45.76 -19.20 -25.04
N ASP A 181 45.71 -20.49 -24.97
CA ASP A 181 46.92 -21.31 -24.77
C ASP A 181 47.68 -21.35 -26.09
N SER A 182 48.78 -20.57 -26.11
CA SER A 182 49.81 -20.74 -27.13
C SER A 182 50.67 -21.94 -26.75
N GLN A 183 50.41 -23.08 -27.36
CA GLN A 183 51.46 -24.10 -27.49
C GLN A 183 52.50 -23.57 -28.46
N ALA A 184 53.72 -23.41 -27.95
CA ALA A 184 54.92 -23.35 -28.77
C ALA A 184 55.80 -24.56 -28.42
N GLU A 185 55.99 -25.34 -29.42
CA GLU A 185 56.95 -26.38 -29.68
C GLU A 185 58.28 -26.22 -28.93
N ARG A 186 58.74 -27.28 -28.34
CA ARG A 186 59.86 -28.15 -28.72
C ARG A 186 60.09 -29.25 -27.70
#